data_a6e1321e9ac62dc285d2474da824436f
#
_entry.id   a6e1321e9ac62dc285d2474da824436f
#
_cell.length_a   1.000
_cell.length_b   1.000
_cell.length_c   1.000
_cell.angle_alpha   90.00
_cell.angle_beta   90.00
_cell.angle_gamma   90.00
#
_symmetry.space_group_name_H-M   'P 1'
#
loop_
_entity.id
_entity.type
_entity.pdbx_description
1 polymer ?
#
loop_
_entity_poly.entity_id
_entity_poly.type
_entity_poly.pdbx_seq_one_letter_code
_entity_poly.pdbx_strand_id
1 'polypeptide(L)'
;MRMGTNRRLANVKTRHETGLDYIMQSMNLNTPFGKKQLKELKPFFPGEEEELKKELDRVESMVSFVNGNSRTVEHIQELFMEVKDVSYTIARSENQTLAVVEIYEVKSLLLAMRKLLSITVKDGKNLVPEDYILEDTTELLDVLDPGKDRINTFYIYDEFSDKLKELRAEKRQCEIAIRKEQKAKREELKEKYGIMLTPKFDISVSKSSPDLEKISGIPELEAADQDYLSVTFQLKPTETVYEYTKRMENLNGELEEEEERVRKHLSLEISKYADVLTANCEKMGALDLAMAKAIYAISHDCVRPEIADEHVVEIEDGRNLQVEDILKSKGKKYCPVSISLKDGVTCITGANMGGKTISLKLSGQVPILTQYGFFVPAKKARVGLSNYIQMLIGDSQSVERGLSSFGSEMEELKEILDHGVDRSIILIDEIASGTNPVEGLALTRSLVDYLIKKPYISLITTHFETVTETEGVVNMQVKGLADADFNLLNREIQYANRRERINIISKYMDYRLCRVEKQGEVPKDALNIAKMLGISSEIIEGAKKYIK
;
A
#
# COMPACT_ATOMS: atom_id res chain seq x y z
N MET A 1 -17.99 13.43 -7.49
CA MET A 1 -16.76 14.11 -7.99
C MET A 1 -16.44 15.26 -7.04
N ARG A 2 -15.50 15.08 -6.08
CA ARG A 2 -15.13 16.15 -5.14
C ARG A 2 -14.41 17.25 -5.92
N MET A 3 -15.01 18.45 -6.00
CA MET A 3 -14.37 19.61 -6.63
C MET A 3 -13.07 19.95 -5.90
N GLY A 4 -11.98 19.99 -6.66
CA GLY A 4 -10.64 20.14 -6.14
C GLY A 4 -10.35 21.52 -5.55
N THR A 5 -10.42 21.62 -4.24
CA THR A 5 -9.57 22.56 -3.52
C THR A 5 -8.29 21.81 -3.18
N ASN A 6 -7.15 22.38 -3.56
CA ASN A 6 -5.81 21.84 -3.29
C ASN A 6 -5.44 22.01 -1.79
N ARG A 7 -6.42 21.72 -0.88
CA ARG A 7 -6.25 21.80 0.57
C ARG A 7 -5.47 20.59 1.05
N ARG A 8 -4.35 20.83 1.72
CA ARG A 8 -3.57 19.79 2.39
C ARG A 8 -3.87 19.83 3.88
N LEU A 9 -4.38 18.73 4.42
CA LEU A 9 -4.61 18.59 5.86
C LEU A 9 -3.29 18.63 6.65
N ALA A 10 -2.29 17.91 6.16
CA ALA A 10 -0.98 17.79 6.78
C ALA A 10 0.12 17.75 5.72
N ASN A 11 1.31 18.31 6.02
CA ASN A 11 2.48 18.19 5.17
C ASN A 11 3.11 16.77 5.27
N VAL A 12 4.10 16.50 4.42
CA VAL A 12 4.75 15.17 4.36
C VAL A 12 5.42 14.82 5.71
N LYS A 13 6.08 15.77 6.36
CA LYS A 13 6.74 15.57 7.65
C LYS A 13 5.73 15.21 8.72
N THR A 14 4.63 15.96 8.84
CA THR A 14 3.56 15.68 9.80
C THR A 14 2.90 14.33 9.57
N ARG A 15 2.65 13.93 8.32
CA ARG A 15 2.12 12.60 8.00
C ARG A 15 3.04 11.49 8.46
N HIS A 16 4.34 11.65 8.24
CA HIS A 16 5.36 10.70 8.68
C HIS A 16 5.43 10.65 10.22
N GLU A 17 5.52 11.81 10.90
CA GLU A 17 5.67 11.90 12.35
C GLU A 17 4.44 11.39 13.11
N THR A 18 3.25 11.59 12.57
CA THR A 18 2.00 11.04 13.13
C THR A 18 1.80 9.56 12.84
N GLY A 19 2.61 8.97 11.96
CA GLY A 19 2.54 7.57 11.58
C GLY A 19 1.45 7.24 10.55
N LEU A 20 0.84 8.24 9.88
CA LEU A 20 -0.14 7.99 8.81
C LEU A 20 0.50 7.17 7.68
N ASP A 21 1.68 7.59 7.22
CA ASP A 21 2.38 6.90 6.13
C ASP A 21 2.78 5.47 6.53
N TYR A 22 3.18 5.24 7.79
CA TYR A 22 3.43 3.91 8.34
C TYR A 22 2.19 3.02 8.28
N ILE A 23 1.04 3.53 8.70
CA ILE A 23 -0.23 2.82 8.68
C ILE A 23 -0.66 2.50 7.24
N MET A 24 -0.61 3.47 6.33
CA MET A 24 -0.94 3.27 4.93
C MET A 24 -0.04 2.24 4.24
N GLN A 25 1.26 2.22 4.57
CA GLN A 25 2.22 1.24 4.04
C GLN A 25 2.03 -0.17 4.62
N SER A 26 1.52 -0.29 5.85
CA SER A 26 1.24 -1.58 6.49
C SER A 26 -0.02 -2.27 5.96
N MET A 27 -0.86 -1.55 5.19
CA MET A 27 -2.07 -2.11 4.61
C MET A 27 -1.75 -3.04 3.44
N ASN A 28 -2.23 -4.27 3.51
CA ASN A 28 -2.10 -5.25 2.43
C ASN A 28 -3.25 -5.07 1.43
N LEU A 29 -2.97 -4.32 0.35
CA LEU A 29 -3.85 -4.21 -0.81
C LEU A 29 -3.38 -5.15 -1.90
N ASN A 30 -4.29 -5.93 -2.44
CA ASN A 30 -3.98 -6.98 -3.41
C ASN A 30 -4.16 -6.50 -4.84
N THR A 31 -5.16 -5.67 -5.12
CA THR A 31 -5.43 -5.16 -6.47
C THR A 31 -4.60 -3.91 -6.80
N PRO A 32 -4.23 -3.71 -8.08
CA PRO A 32 -3.63 -2.44 -8.52
C PRO A 32 -4.59 -1.26 -8.34
N PHE A 33 -5.89 -1.49 -8.46
CA PHE A 33 -6.93 -0.47 -8.30
C PHE A 33 -7.06 0.00 -6.85
N GLY A 34 -7.02 -0.91 -5.87
CA GLY A 34 -7.02 -0.57 -4.45
C GLY A 34 -5.75 0.21 -4.05
N LYS A 35 -4.58 -0.21 -4.54
CA LYS A 35 -3.32 0.52 -4.33
C LYS A 35 -3.37 1.95 -4.88
N LYS A 36 -3.97 2.13 -6.05
CA LYS A 36 -4.19 3.45 -6.65
C LYS A 36 -5.11 4.30 -5.78
N GLN A 37 -6.25 3.75 -5.34
CA GLN A 37 -7.21 4.47 -4.49
C GLN A 37 -6.61 4.85 -3.12
N LEU A 38 -5.81 3.99 -2.49
CA LEU A 38 -5.12 4.34 -1.25
C LEU A 38 -4.15 5.51 -1.46
N LYS A 39 -3.41 5.53 -2.58
CA LYS A 39 -2.48 6.61 -2.91
C LYS A 39 -3.19 7.94 -3.19
N GLU A 40 -4.39 7.89 -3.76
CA GLU A 40 -5.22 9.03 -4.12
C GLU A 40 -6.22 9.42 -3.01
N LEU A 41 -6.18 8.71 -1.86
CA LEU A 41 -7.10 8.95 -0.74
C LEU A 41 -6.96 10.37 -0.22
N LYS A 42 -8.09 11.06 -0.11
CA LYS A 42 -8.15 12.45 0.37
C LYS A 42 -8.83 12.50 1.73
N PRO A 43 -8.38 13.39 2.63
CA PRO A 43 -9.04 13.59 3.91
C PRO A 43 -10.39 14.30 3.72
N PHE A 44 -11.26 14.12 4.69
CA PHE A 44 -12.49 14.88 4.84
C PHE A 44 -12.21 16.16 5.62
N PHE A 45 -12.88 17.26 5.28
CA PHE A 45 -12.70 18.56 5.90
C PHE A 45 -13.98 19.01 6.61
N PRO A 46 -13.91 20.05 7.49
CA PRO A 46 -15.09 20.67 8.09
C PRO A 46 -16.15 21.02 7.03
N GLY A 47 -17.40 20.59 7.31
CA GLY A 47 -18.52 20.63 6.36
C GLY A 47 -18.77 19.32 5.60
N GLU A 48 -17.88 18.31 5.74
CA GLU A 48 -18.03 16.96 5.14
C GLU A 48 -18.26 15.89 6.23
N GLU A 49 -18.81 16.26 7.40
CA GLU A 49 -18.99 15.35 8.53
C GLU A 49 -19.92 14.18 8.19
N GLU A 50 -20.98 14.45 7.43
CA GLU A 50 -21.95 13.41 7.04
C GLU A 50 -21.35 12.42 6.01
N GLU A 51 -20.54 12.89 5.09
CA GLU A 51 -19.80 12.05 4.16
C GLU A 51 -18.78 11.16 4.89
N LEU A 52 -18.09 11.73 5.89
CA LEU A 52 -17.17 10.97 6.74
C LEU A 52 -17.91 9.91 7.56
N LYS A 53 -19.06 10.25 8.16
CA LYS A 53 -19.89 9.28 8.90
C LYS A 53 -20.30 8.11 8.00
N LYS A 54 -20.74 8.38 6.76
CA LYS A 54 -21.05 7.33 5.77
C LYS A 54 -19.84 6.46 5.44
N GLU A 55 -18.66 7.05 5.30
CA GLU A 55 -17.43 6.26 5.07
C GLU A 55 -17.12 5.37 6.27
N LEU A 56 -17.25 5.88 7.50
CA LEU A 56 -17.06 5.10 8.72
C LEU A 56 -18.12 3.98 8.86
N ASP A 57 -19.36 4.22 8.44
CA ASP A 57 -20.42 3.20 8.38
C ASP A 57 -20.06 2.06 7.40
N ARG A 58 -19.46 2.40 6.25
CA ARG A 58 -18.95 1.40 5.30
C ARG A 58 -17.83 0.55 5.90
N VAL A 59 -16.89 1.19 6.59
CA VAL A 59 -15.80 0.47 7.29
C VAL A 59 -16.39 -0.43 8.37
N GLU A 60 -17.36 0.01 9.17
CA GLU A 60 -18.01 -0.79 10.21
C GLU A 60 -18.76 -2.00 9.63
N SER A 61 -19.48 -1.80 8.53
CA SER A 61 -20.13 -2.89 7.79
C SER A 61 -19.11 -3.90 7.28
N MET A 62 -17.96 -3.41 6.79
CA MET A 62 -16.88 -4.27 6.31
C MET A 62 -16.17 -5.01 7.45
N VAL A 63 -15.98 -4.38 8.62
CA VAL A 63 -15.47 -5.06 9.85
C VAL A 63 -16.40 -6.22 10.23
N SER A 64 -17.71 -5.98 10.19
CA SER A 64 -18.72 -7.02 10.48
C SER A 64 -18.67 -8.16 9.45
N PHE A 65 -18.52 -7.83 8.17
CA PHE A 65 -18.36 -8.81 7.10
C PHE A 65 -17.10 -9.66 7.26
N VAL A 66 -15.95 -9.03 7.51
CA VAL A 66 -14.65 -9.72 7.68
C VAL A 66 -14.71 -10.68 8.87
N ASN A 67 -15.25 -10.24 10.02
CA ASN A 67 -15.38 -11.08 11.23
C ASN A 67 -16.32 -12.27 11.02
N GLY A 68 -17.38 -12.10 10.24
CA GLY A 68 -18.39 -13.16 10.01
C GLY A 68 -18.03 -14.12 8.87
N ASN A 69 -17.08 -13.78 7.97
CA ASN A 69 -16.88 -14.48 6.70
C ASN A 69 -15.40 -14.71 6.36
N SER A 70 -14.57 -15.13 7.31
CA SER A 70 -13.10 -15.26 7.15
C SER A 70 -12.68 -16.03 5.89
N ARG A 71 -13.31 -17.18 5.60
CA ARG A 71 -13.01 -17.98 4.39
C ARG A 71 -13.35 -17.23 3.10
N THR A 72 -14.47 -16.50 3.09
CA THR A 72 -14.87 -15.70 1.93
C THR A 72 -13.88 -14.57 1.68
N VAL A 73 -13.41 -13.93 2.74
CA VAL A 73 -12.38 -12.88 2.70
C VAL A 73 -11.07 -13.43 2.13
N GLU A 74 -10.61 -14.59 2.58
CA GLU A 74 -9.41 -15.26 2.04
C GLU A 74 -9.56 -15.53 0.53
N HIS A 75 -10.69 -16.09 0.10
CA HIS A 75 -10.94 -16.34 -1.33
C HIS A 75 -10.99 -15.05 -2.17
N ILE A 76 -11.54 -13.94 -1.63
CA ILE A 76 -11.52 -12.64 -2.32
C ILE A 76 -10.08 -12.13 -2.42
N GLN A 77 -9.29 -12.23 -1.36
CA GLN A 77 -7.88 -11.81 -1.36
C GLN A 77 -7.04 -12.62 -2.35
N GLU A 78 -7.20 -13.94 -2.40
CA GLU A 78 -6.55 -14.80 -3.39
C GLU A 78 -6.92 -14.39 -4.81
N LEU A 79 -8.21 -14.17 -5.08
CA LEU A 79 -8.68 -13.70 -6.39
C LEU A 79 -8.08 -12.35 -6.76
N PHE A 80 -7.99 -11.42 -5.82
CA PHE A 80 -7.43 -10.08 -6.03
C PHE A 80 -5.93 -10.10 -6.35
N MET A 81 -5.17 -11.08 -5.85
CA MET A 81 -3.75 -11.23 -6.19
C MET A 81 -3.51 -11.59 -7.66
N GLU A 82 -4.50 -12.20 -8.32
CA GLU A 82 -4.43 -12.56 -9.74
C GLU A 82 -4.80 -11.40 -10.68
N VAL A 83 -5.42 -10.31 -10.15
CA VAL A 83 -5.92 -9.20 -10.95
C VAL A 83 -4.79 -8.28 -11.39
N LYS A 84 -4.71 -8.05 -12.70
CA LYS A 84 -3.78 -7.10 -13.32
C LYS A 84 -4.47 -5.79 -13.67
N ASP A 85 -3.68 -4.72 -13.79
CA ASP A 85 -4.17 -3.44 -14.30
C ASP A 85 -4.25 -3.47 -15.82
N VAL A 86 -5.46 -3.54 -16.32
CA VAL A 86 -5.78 -3.48 -17.75
C VAL A 86 -6.47 -2.17 -18.17
N SER A 87 -6.45 -1.16 -17.31
CA SER A 87 -7.12 0.12 -17.56
C SER A 87 -6.64 0.77 -18.87
N TYR A 88 -5.33 0.71 -19.15
CA TYR A 88 -4.76 1.24 -20.38
C TYR A 88 -5.21 0.44 -21.62
N THR A 89 -5.29 -0.87 -21.50
CA THR A 89 -5.77 -1.77 -22.57
C THR A 89 -7.24 -1.48 -22.90
N ILE A 90 -8.08 -1.34 -21.88
CA ILE A 90 -9.50 -0.99 -22.04
C ILE A 90 -9.65 0.35 -22.73
N ALA A 91 -8.96 1.39 -22.27
CA ALA A 91 -9.05 2.74 -22.87
C ALA A 91 -8.58 2.78 -24.32
N ARG A 92 -7.63 1.93 -24.71
CA ARG A 92 -7.06 1.87 -26.05
C ARG A 92 -7.91 1.05 -27.03
N SER A 93 -8.75 0.15 -26.54
CA SER A 93 -9.55 -0.80 -27.35
C SER A 93 -10.48 -0.11 -28.37
N GLU A 94 -10.89 1.12 -28.10
CA GLU A 94 -11.74 1.90 -29.02
C GLU A 94 -11.02 2.29 -30.32
N ASN A 95 -9.73 2.63 -30.20
CA ASN A 95 -8.98 3.27 -31.30
C ASN A 95 -7.88 2.38 -31.88
N GLN A 96 -7.60 1.23 -31.29
CA GLN A 96 -6.52 0.33 -31.68
C GLN A 96 -6.94 -1.14 -31.60
N THR A 97 -6.41 -1.94 -32.52
CA THR A 97 -6.55 -3.40 -32.47
C THR A 97 -5.64 -3.94 -31.36
N LEU A 98 -6.23 -4.65 -30.40
CA LEU A 98 -5.52 -5.26 -29.30
C LEU A 98 -4.74 -6.50 -29.75
N ALA A 99 -3.60 -6.75 -29.09
CA ALA A 99 -2.86 -8.00 -29.26
C ALA A 99 -3.57 -9.18 -28.56
N VAL A 100 -3.24 -10.39 -28.97
CA VAL A 100 -3.80 -11.62 -28.38
C VAL A 100 -3.60 -11.66 -26.86
N VAL A 101 -2.42 -11.24 -26.37
CA VAL A 101 -2.10 -11.18 -24.93
C VAL A 101 -2.97 -10.17 -24.20
N GLU A 102 -3.27 -9.03 -24.83
CA GLU A 102 -4.11 -7.99 -24.24
C GLU A 102 -5.57 -8.44 -24.12
N ILE A 103 -6.10 -9.11 -25.15
CA ILE A 103 -7.44 -9.72 -25.10
C ILE A 103 -7.51 -10.81 -24.03
N TYR A 104 -6.44 -11.61 -23.89
CA TYR A 104 -6.31 -12.60 -22.81
C TYR A 104 -6.37 -11.94 -21.43
N GLU A 105 -5.67 -10.83 -21.22
CA GLU A 105 -5.68 -10.11 -19.93
C GLU A 105 -7.07 -9.54 -19.61
N VAL A 106 -7.79 -9.03 -20.61
CA VAL A 106 -9.19 -8.62 -20.44
C VAL A 106 -10.09 -9.82 -20.11
N LYS A 107 -9.97 -10.95 -20.81
CA LYS A 107 -10.70 -12.19 -20.48
C LYS A 107 -10.41 -12.66 -19.05
N SER A 108 -9.15 -12.62 -18.64
CA SER A 108 -8.75 -12.97 -17.27
C SER A 108 -9.42 -12.08 -16.23
N LEU A 109 -9.47 -10.76 -16.47
CA LEU A 109 -10.18 -9.82 -15.61
C LEU A 109 -11.69 -10.13 -15.55
N LEU A 110 -12.33 -10.42 -16.69
CA LEU A 110 -13.76 -10.77 -16.73
C LEU A 110 -14.08 -12.04 -15.94
N LEU A 111 -13.20 -13.04 -16.01
CA LEU A 111 -13.32 -14.28 -15.20
C LEU A 111 -13.21 -13.97 -13.71
N ALA A 112 -12.28 -13.07 -13.32
CA ALA A 112 -12.15 -12.61 -11.94
C ALA A 112 -13.38 -11.83 -11.48
N MET A 113 -13.91 -10.91 -12.31
CA MET A 113 -15.15 -10.16 -12.01
C MET A 113 -16.34 -11.08 -11.80
N ARG A 114 -16.54 -12.06 -12.70
CA ARG A 114 -17.61 -13.05 -12.57
C ARG A 114 -17.48 -13.88 -11.29
N LYS A 115 -16.26 -14.33 -10.95
CA LYS A 115 -15.99 -15.09 -9.72
C LYS A 115 -16.27 -14.22 -8.49
N LEU A 116 -15.83 -12.96 -8.49
CA LEU A 116 -16.09 -12.02 -7.41
C LEU A 116 -17.60 -11.78 -7.24
N LEU A 117 -18.33 -11.57 -8.32
CA LEU A 117 -19.79 -11.39 -8.28
C LEU A 117 -20.47 -12.62 -7.66
N SER A 118 -20.06 -13.84 -8.03
CA SER A 118 -20.59 -15.08 -7.45
C SER A 118 -20.26 -15.27 -5.96
N ILE A 119 -19.18 -14.66 -5.48
CA ILE A 119 -18.79 -14.69 -4.06
C ILE A 119 -19.56 -13.62 -3.27
N THR A 120 -19.71 -12.43 -3.84
CA THR A 120 -20.31 -11.27 -3.16
C THR A 120 -21.84 -11.27 -3.19
N VAL A 121 -22.45 -11.97 -4.15
CA VAL A 121 -23.91 -12.15 -4.27
C VAL A 121 -24.25 -13.64 -4.18
N LYS A 122 -24.91 -14.05 -3.07
CA LYS A 122 -25.29 -15.43 -2.83
C LYS A 122 -26.80 -15.54 -2.58
N ASP A 123 -27.45 -16.45 -3.29
CA ASP A 123 -28.92 -16.69 -3.18
C ASP A 123 -29.74 -15.39 -3.32
N GLY A 124 -29.31 -14.48 -4.21
CA GLY A 124 -29.97 -13.19 -4.45
C GLY A 124 -29.77 -12.16 -3.32
N LYS A 125 -28.86 -12.41 -2.38
CA LYS A 125 -28.52 -11.48 -1.29
C LYS A 125 -27.08 -11.00 -1.43
N ASN A 126 -26.88 -9.70 -1.26
CA ASN A 126 -25.55 -9.11 -1.22
C ASN A 126 -24.89 -9.43 0.13
N LEU A 127 -23.69 -10.00 0.09
CA LEU A 127 -22.88 -10.24 1.28
C LEU A 127 -22.05 -9.01 1.69
N VAL A 128 -21.80 -8.12 0.73
CA VAL A 128 -21.10 -6.85 0.91
C VAL A 128 -22.05 -5.69 0.59
N PRO A 129 -21.78 -4.46 1.05
CA PRO A 129 -22.58 -3.28 0.67
C PRO A 129 -22.74 -3.14 -0.84
N GLU A 130 -23.90 -2.63 -1.27
CA GLU A 130 -24.29 -2.52 -2.68
C GLU A 130 -23.29 -1.72 -3.53
N ASP A 131 -22.65 -0.72 -2.94
CA ASP A 131 -21.61 0.11 -3.56
C ASP A 131 -20.42 -0.71 -4.13
N TYR A 132 -20.19 -1.93 -3.62
CA TYR A 132 -19.10 -2.83 -4.05
C TYR A 132 -19.56 -3.94 -4.99
N ILE A 133 -20.87 -4.04 -5.29
CA ILE A 133 -21.38 -5.06 -6.21
C ILE A 133 -21.05 -4.67 -7.64
N LEU A 134 -20.40 -5.59 -8.35
CA LEU A 134 -20.04 -5.40 -9.76
C LEU A 134 -21.25 -5.50 -10.67
N GLU A 135 -21.20 -4.80 -11.78
CA GLU A 135 -22.13 -5.00 -12.89
C GLU A 135 -21.79 -6.29 -13.64
N ASP A 136 -22.79 -7.02 -14.07
CA ASP A 136 -22.59 -8.29 -14.80
C ASP A 136 -21.99 -8.01 -16.19
N THR A 137 -20.90 -8.70 -16.50
CA THR A 137 -20.17 -8.64 -17.77
C THR A 137 -20.14 -9.99 -18.47
N THR A 138 -21.07 -10.88 -18.15
CA THR A 138 -21.12 -12.24 -18.70
C THR A 138 -21.30 -12.23 -20.22
N GLU A 139 -22.06 -11.29 -20.78
CA GLU A 139 -22.22 -11.17 -22.24
C GLU A 139 -20.89 -10.92 -22.96
N LEU A 140 -20.07 -9.99 -22.46
CA LEU A 140 -18.74 -9.74 -23.03
C LEU A 140 -17.83 -10.96 -22.84
N LEU A 141 -17.90 -11.62 -21.69
CA LEU A 141 -17.15 -12.83 -21.44
C LEU A 141 -17.54 -13.94 -22.42
N ASP A 142 -18.84 -14.10 -22.76
CA ASP A 142 -19.32 -15.07 -23.74
C ASP A 142 -18.78 -14.76 -25.15
N VAL A 143 -18.62 -13.49 -25.50
CA VAL A 143 -17.98 -13.08 -26.76
C VAL A 143 -16.50 -13.48 -26.81
N LEU A 144 -15.75 -13.32 -25.70
CA LEU A 144 -14.32 -13.67 -25.65
C LEU A 144 -14.07 -15.16 -25.39
N ASP A 145 -15.09 -15.91 -25.02
CA ASP A 145 -15.03 -17.34 -24.66
C ASP A 145 -16.21 -18.09 -25.32
N PRO A 146 -16.21 -18.24 -26.67
CA PRO A 146 -17.32 -18.79 -27.41
C PRO A 146 -17.64 -20.24 -27.01
N GLY A 147 -16.65 -21.03 -26.60
CA GLY A 147 -16.84 -22.39 -26.07
C GLY A 147 -17.46 -22.42 -24.67
N LYS A 148 -17.52 -21.30 -23.98
CA LYS A 148 -18.00 -21.16 -22.58
C LYS A 148 -17.29 -22.06 -21.57
N ASP A 149 -16.04 -22.45 -21.85
CA ASP A 149 -15.25 -23.33 -21.00
C ASP A 149 -14.82 -22.68 -19.69
N ARG A 150 -14.82 -21.33 -19.65
CA ARG A 150 -14.43 -20.52 -18.48
C ARG A 150 -13.02 -20.82 -17.96
N ILE A 151 -12.15 -21.26 -18.85
CA ILE A 151 -10.74 -21.54 -18.57
C ILE A 151 -9.94 -20.25 -18.79
N ASN A 152 -8.97 -19.99 -17.92
CA ASN A 152 -8.09 -18.83 -18.02
C ASN A 152 -6.99 -19.05 -19.08
N THR A 153 -7.41 -19.29 -20.32
CA THR A 153 -6.58 -19.37 -21.52
C THR A 153 -7.25 -18.58 -22.64
N PHE A 154 -6.47 -18.08 -23.57
CA PHE A 154 -6.99 -17.40 -24.75
C PHE A 154 -6.04 -17.60 -25.93
N TYR A 155 -6.62 -17.94 -27.04
CA TYR A 155 -6.05 -17.89 -28.38
C TYR A 155 -7.18 -17.53 -29.34
N ILE A 156 -6.88 -17.22 -30.59
CA ILE A 156 -7.94 -16.95 -31.54
C ILE A 156 -8.59 -18.27 -31.94
N TYR A 157 -9.78 -18.54 -31.38
CA TYR A 157 -10.53 -19.79 -31.57
C TYR A 157 -11.10 -19.88 -33.00
N ASP A 158 -11.29 -21.11 -33.50
CA ASP A 158 -11.90 -21.37 -34.81
C ASP A 158 -13.38 -20.89 -34.86
N GLU A 159 -14.03 -20.80 -33.70
CA GLU A 159 -15.41 -20.33 -33.54
C GLU A 159 -15.59 -18.83 -33.80
N PHE A 160 -14.53 -18.03 -33.84
CA PHE A 160 -14.61 -16.61 -34.13
C PHE A 160 -14.85 -16.29 -35.60
N SER A 161 -14.47 -17.22 -36.53
CA SER A 161 -14.63 -17.03 -37.97
C SER A 161 -14.64 -18.37 -38.71
N ASP A 162 -15.69 -18.61 -39.51
CA ASP A 162 -15.77 -19.78 -40.37
C ASP A 162 -14.58 -19.80 -41.36
N LYS A 163 -14.19 -18.64 -41.89
CA LYS A 163 -13.04 -18.50 -42.80
C LYS A 163 -11.73 -18.93 -42.11
N LEU A 164 -11.53 -18.56 -40.83
CA LEU A 164 -10.36 -18.96 -40.06
C LEU A 164 -10.29 -20.49 -39.92
N LYS A 165 -11.42 -21.12 -39.66
CA LYS A 165 -11.56 -22.55 -39.54
C LYS A 165 -11.23 -23.26 -40.87
N GLU A 166 -11.73 -22.72 -41.98
CA GLU A 166 -11.44 -23.23 -43.32
C GLU A 166 -9.96 -23.13 -43.68
N LEU A 167 -9.35 -21.95 -43.47
CA LEU A 167 -7.93 -21.71 -43.74
C LEU A 167 -7.01 -22.62 -42.92
N ARG A 168 -7.31 -22.83 -41.65
CA ARG A 168 -6.56 -23.74 -40.78
C ARG A 168 -6.73 -25.21 -41.18
N ALA A 169 -7.93 -25.58 -41.62
CA ALA A 169 -8.18 -26.93 -42.14
C ALA A 169 -7.40 -27.16 -43.43
N GLU A 170 -7.39 -26.21 -44.38
CA GLU A 170 -6.62 -26.27 -45.60
C GLU A 170 -5.11 -26.37 -45.33
N LYS A 171 -4.59 -25.54 -44.42
CA LYS A 171 -3.19 -25.58 -43.99
C LYS A 171 -2.81 -26.96 -43.47
N ARG A 172 -3.63 -27.57 -42.60
CA ARG A 172 -3.42 -28.94 -42.12
C ARG A 172 -3.40 -29.95 -43.24
N GLN A 173 -4.27 -29.79 -44.24
CA GLN A 173 -4.28 -30.69 -45.42
C GLN A 173 -2.99 -30.56 -46.21
N CYS A 174 -2.47 -29.36 -46.42
CA CYS A 174 -1.17 -29.14 -47.06
C CYS A 174 -0.03 -29.80 -46.27
N GLU A 175 0.00 -29.61 -44.93
CA GLU A 175 1.01 -30.25 -44.07
C GLU A 175 0.98 -31.76 -44.14
N ILE A 176 -0.22 -32.36 -44.15
CA ILE A 176 -0.40 -33.81 -44.28
C ILE A 176 0.08 -34.28 -45.66
N ALA A 177 -0.24 -33.54 -46.73
CA ALA A 177 0.17 -33.88 -48.09
C ALA A 177 1.70 -33.84 -48.24
N ILE A 178 2.35 -32.80 -47.74
CA ILE A 178 3.81 -32.66 -47.74
C ILE A 178 4.46 -33.84 -46.99
N ARG A 179 3.99 -34.15 -45.80
CA ARG A 179 4.53 -35.27 -44.99
C ARG A 179 4.33 -36.63 -45.68
N LYS A 180 3.20 -36.82 -46.36
CA LYS A 180 2.90 -38.06 -47.09
C LYS A 180 3.86 -38.23 -48.27
N GLU A 181 4.07 -37.16 -49.06
CA GLU A 181 4.99 -37.18 -50.20
C GLU A 181 6.43 -37.40 -49.76
N GLN A 182 6.90 -36.71 -48.73
CA GLN A 182 8.24 -36.89 -48.19
C GLN A 182 8.48 -38.31 -47.65
N LYS A 183 7.46 -38.91 -47.00
CA LYS A 183 7.54 -40.31 -46.54
C LYS A 183 7.62 -41.29 -47.74
N ALA A 184 6.82 -41.06 -48.78
CA ALA A 184 6.85 -41.90 -49.97
C ALA A 184 8.24 -41.84 -50.64
N LYS A 185 8.82 -40.64 -50.76
CA LYS A 185 10.16 -40.46 -51.31
C LYS A 185 11.25 -41.06 -50.43
N ARG A 186 11.12 -41.04 -49.13
CA ARG A 186 12.06 -41.69 -48.19
C ARG A 186 12.07 -43.21 -48.38
N GLU A 187 10.91 -43.83 -48.53
CA GLU A 187 10.84 -45.29 -48.79
C GLU A 187 11.36 -45.63 -50.20
N GLU A 188 11.07 -44.80 -51.23
CA GLU A 188 11.62 -44.96 -52.58
C GLU A 188 13.16 -44.93 -52.58
N LEU A 189 13.77 -43.96 -51.86
CA LEU A 189 15.23 -43.86 -51.72
C LEU A 189 15.83 -45.03 -50.98
N LYS A 190 15.13 -45.55 -49.99
CA LYS A 190 15.56 -46.77 -49.28
C LYS A 190 15.56 -48.00 -50.18
N GLU A 191 14.53 -48.19 -50.99
CA GLU A 191 14.43 -49.28 -51.93
C GLU A 191 15.44 -49.18 -53.09
N LYS A 192 15.59 -47.98 -53.64
CA LYS A 192 16.42 -47.74 -54.84
C LYS A 192 17.92 -47.68 -54.53
N TYR A 193 18.30 -47.01 -53.41
CA TYR A 193 19.71 -46.75 -53.08
C TYR A 193 20.19 -47.41 -51.79
N GLY A 194 19.30 -48.02 -51.00
CA GLY A 194 19.61 -48.62 -49.72
C GLY A 194 19.90 -47.61 -48.60
N ILE A 195 19.46 -46.34 -48.77
CA ILE A 195 19.75 -45.23 -47.85
C ILE A 195 18.53 -44.97 -46.98
N MET A 196 18.76 -44.86 -45.65
CA MET A 196 17.70 -44.59 -44.70
C MET A 196 17.83 -43.13 -44.22
N LEU A 197 16.93 -42.25 -44.64
CA LEU A 197 16.82 -40.88 -44.10
C LEU A 197 16.20 -40.89 -42.71
N THR A 198 16.60 -39.93 -41.87
CA THR A 198 16.02 -39.72 -40.55
C THR A 198 14.52 -39.36 -40.64
N PRO A 199 13.78 -39.32 -39.52
CA PRO A 199 12.41 -38.80 -39.50
C PRO A 199 12.28 -37.34 -39.93
N LYS A 200 13.40 -36.58 -39.99
CA LYS A 200 13.48 -35.20 -40.51
C LYS A 200 13.78 -35.14 -42.01
N PHE A 201 13.84 -36.30 -42.68
CA PHE A 201 14.13 -36.44 -44.12
C PHE A 201 15.55 -35.99 -44.51
N ASP A 202 16.50 -36.10 -43.58
CA ASP A 202 17.91 -35.80 -43.78
C ASP A 202 18.80 -37.01 -43.49
N ILE A 203 20.06 -36.93 -43.91
CA ILE A 203 21.12 -37.88 -43.55
C ILE A 203 22.44 -37.12 -43.43
N SER A 204 23.13 -37.32 -42.32
CA SER A 204 24.45 -36.75 -42.09
C SER A 204 25.54 -37.78 -42.35
N VAL A 205 26.51 -37.42 -43.18
CA VAL A 205 27.58 -38.31 -43.65
C VAL A 205 28.94 -37.71 -43.33
N SER A 206 29.84 -38.51 -42.74
CA SER A 206 31.21 -38.07 -42.47
C SER A 206 31.96 -37.77 -43.77
N LYS A 207 32.75 -36.68 -43.79
CA LYS A 207 33.63 -36.35 -44.94
C LYS A 207 34.68 -37.39 -45.24
N SER A 208 34.99 -38.26 -44.28
CA SER A 208 35.92 -39.37 -44.46
C SER A 208 35.22 -40.68 -44.86
N SER A 209 33.89 -40.70 -44.99
CA SER A 209 33.12 -41.89 -45.35
C SER A 209 33.23 -42.15 -46.86
N PRO A 210 33.44 -43.39 -47.28
CA PRO A 210 33.38 -43.78 -48.70
C PRO A 210 31.97 -43.63 -49.29
N ASP A 211 30.94 -43.49 -48.46
CA ASP A 211 29.55 -43.30 -48.91
C ASP A 211 29.26 -41.87 -49.34
N LEU A 212 30.17 -40.91 -49.04
CA LEU A 212 29.94 -39.49 -49.34
C LEU A 212 29.73 -39.26 -50.86
N GLU A 213 30.62 -39.84 -51.71
CA GLU A 213 30.50 -39.70 -53.17
C GLU A 213 29.21 -40.34 -53.68
N LYS A 214 28.83 -41.46 -53.10
CA LYS A 214 27.62 -42.21 -53.45
C LYS A 214 26.35 -41.40 -53.13
N ILE A 215 26.33 -40.79 -51.95
CA ILE A 215 25.18 -40.02 -51.46
C ILE A 215 25.12 -38.67 -52.16
N SER A 216 26.25 -38.00 -52.39
CA SER A 216 26.29 -36.75 -53.15
C SER A 216 25.87 -36.85 -54.60
N GLY A 217 25.98 -38.05 -55.18
CA GLY A 217 25.52 -38.36 -56.55
C GLY A 217 24.05 -38.68 -56.69
N ILE A 218 23.27 -38.69 -55.61
CA ILE A 218 21.83 -38.97 -55.67
C ILE A 218 21.07 -37.73 -56.07
N PRO A 219 20.34 -37.72 -57.23
CA PRO A 219 19.67 -36.54 -57.77
C PRO A 219 18.60 -35.96 -56.80
N GLU A 220 17.97 -36.83 -56.02
CA GLU A 220 16.88 -36.53 -55.10
C GLU A 220 17.36 -35.91 -53.78
N LEU A 221 18.69 -35.87 -53.55
CA LEU A 221 19.31 -35.28 -52.35
C LEU A 221 20.06 -33.99 -52.69
N GLU A 222 20.09 -33.06 -51.74
CA GLU A 222 20.91 -31.84 -51.79
C GLU A 222 21.64 -31.61 -50.47
N ALA A 223 22.84 -31.03 -50.52
CA ALA A 223 23.59 -30.67 -49.34
C ALA A 223 22.88 -29.49 -48.66
N ALA A 224 22.35 -29.70 -47.47
CA ALA A 224 21.62 -28.69 -46.68
C ALA A 224 22.54 -27.97 -45.69
N ASP A 225 23.49 -28.70 -45.10
CA ASP A 225 24.42 -28.15 -44.12
C ASP A 225 25.76 -28.89 -44.19
N GLN A 226 26.83 -28.20 -43.83
CA GLN A 226 28.17 -28.73 -43.85
C GLN A 226 28.97 -28.22 -42.66
N ASP A 227 29.41 -29.10 -41.80
CA ASP A 227 30.35 -28.79 -40.75
C ASP A 227 31.77 -29.29 -41.09
N TYR A 228 32.71 -29.22 -40.13
CA TYR A 228 34.12 -29.62 -40.34
C TYR A 228 34.28 -31.13 -40.58
N LEU A 229 33.39 -31.95 -40.05
CA LEU A 229 33.51 -33.41 -40.05
C LEU A 229 32.45 -34.09 -40.93
N SER A 230 31.33 -33.47 -41.20
CA SER A 230 30.19 -34.08 -41.88
C SER A 230 29.52 -33.13 -42.88
N VAL A 231 28.76 -33.74 -43.80
CA VAL A 231 27.83 -33.07 -44.70
C VAL A 231 26.46 -33.66 -44.45
N THR A 232 25.48 -32.79 -44.20
CA THR A 232 24.08 -33.20 -44.07
C THR A 232 23.36 -32.98 -45.37
N PHE A 233 22.84 -34.08 -45.93
CA PHE A 233 21.99 -34.06 -47.12
C PHE A 233 20.53 -34.13 -46.69
N GLN A 234 19.68 -33.36 -47.35
CA GLN A 234 18.25 -33.41 -47.17
C GLN A 234 17.54 -33.81 -48.47
N LEU A 235 16.32 -34.28 -48.31
CA LEU A 235 15.48 -34.61 -49.45
C LEU A 235 15.13 -33.33 -50.22
N LYS A 236 15.44 -33.28 -51.52
CA LYS A 236 15.01 -32.21 -52.39
C LYS A 236 13.48 -32.12 -52.42
N PRO A 237 12.88 -30.93 -52.33
CA PRO A 237 11.45 -30.81 -52.51
C PRO A 237 11.03 -31.28 -53.91
N THR A 238 10.05 -32.15 -53.94
CA THR A 238 9.39 -32.51 -55.20
C THR A 238 8.53 -31.34 -55.68
N GLU A 239 8.13 -31.31 -56.95
CA GLU A 239 7.23 -30.30 -57.47
C GLU A 239 5.95 -30.17 -56.64
N THR A 240 5.39 -31.30 -56.22
CA THR A 240 4.23 -31.36 -55.31
C THR A 240 4.52 -30.71 -53.95
N VAL A 241 5.67 -31.01 -53.34
CA VAL A 241 6.07 -30.37 -52.07
C VAL A 241 6.26 -28.87 -52.23
N TYR A 242 6.85 -28.45 -53.34
CA TYR A 242 7.02 -27.02 -53.66
C TYR A 242 5.68 -26.31 -53.81
N GLU A 243 4.71 -26.88 -54.52
CA GLU A 243 3.37 -26.30 -54.70
C GLU A 243 2.64 -26.16 -53.34
N TYR A 244 2.65 -27.23 -52.51
CA TYR A 244 2.02 -27.14 -51.17
C TYR A 244 2.74 -26.16 -50.24
N THR A 245 4.07 -26.07 -50.30
CA THR A 245 4.83 -25.10 -49.52
C THR A 245 4.45 -23.65 -49.90
N LYS A 246 4.38 -23.37 -51.20
CA LYS A 246 3.93 -22.08 -51.71
C LYS A 246 2.49 -21.78 -51.32
N ARG A 247 1.59 -22.79 -51.36
CA ARG A 247 0.22 -22.60 -50.88
C ARG A 247 0.17 -22.32 -49.38
N MET A 248 1.00 -22.98 -48.57
CA MET A 248 1.12 -22.71 -47.12
C MET A 248 1.62 -21.30 -46.83
N GLU A 249 2.57 -20.77 -47.59
CA GLU A 249 3.03 -19.37 -47.45
C GLU A 249 1.88 -18.39 -47.68
N ASN A 250 1.08 -18.60 -48.75
CA ASN A 250 -0.09 -17.78 -49.00
C ASN A 250 -1.14 -17.90 -47.89
N LEU A 251 -1.41 -19.16 -47.44
CA LEU A 251 -2.34 -19.43 -46.35
C LEU A 251 -1.90 -18.77 -45.04
N ASN A 252 -0.60 -18.68 -44.77
CA ASN A 252 -0.10 -17.96 -43.57
C ASN A 252 -0.45 -16.46 -43.63
N GLY A 253 -0.30 -15.83 -44.82
CA GLY A 253 -0.72 -14.43 -45.00
C GLY A 253 -2.23 -14.24 -44.84
N GLU A 254 -3.04 -15.13 -45.48
CA GLU A 254 -4.51 -15.10 -45.35
C GLU A 254 -4.98 -15.32 -43.91
N LEU A 255 -4.28 -16.19 -43.15
CA LEU A 255 -4.53 -16.45 -41.73
C LEU A 255 -4.22 -15.23 -40.88
N GLU A 256 -3.08 -14.57 -41.10
CA GLU A 256 -2.67 -13.38 -40.36
C GLU A 256 -3.67 -12.22 -40.57
N GLU A 257 -4.11 -12.00 -41.81
CA GLU A 257 -5.14 -11.00 -42.12
C GLU A 257 -6.48 -11.32 -41.43
N GLU A 258 -6.90 -12.60 -41.43
CA GLU A 258 -8.16 -12.99 -40.80
C GLU A 258 -8.08 -12.92 -39.27
N GLU A 259 -6.95 -13.32 -38.68
CA GLU A 259 -6.70 -13.18 -37.23
C GLU A 259 -6.67 -11.70 -36.81
N GLU A 260 -6.13 -10.80 -37.64
CA GLU A 260 -6.18 -9.36 -37.39
C GLU A 260 -7.62 -8.84 -37.43
N ARG A 261 -8.44 -9.30 -38.38
CA ARG A 261 -9.85 -8.94 -38.48
C ARG A 261 -10.63 -9.38 -37.23
N VAL A 262 -10.39 -10.61 -36.76
CA VAL A 262 -11.00 -11.12 -35.53
C VAL A 262 -10.57 -10.28 -34.34
N ARG A 263 -9.27 -9.98 -34.17
CA ARG A 263 -8.77 -9.14 -33.08
C ARG A 263 -9.40 -7.74 -33.11
N LYS A 264 -9.52 -7.14 -34.28
CA LYS A 264 -10.18 -5.84 -34.44
C LYS A 264 -11.65 -5.91 -34.00
N HIS A 265 -12.38 -6.93 -34.39
CA HIS A 265 -13.76 -7.13 -33.96
C HIS A 265 -13.86 -7.28 -32.43
N LEU A 266 -13.04 -8.15 -31.82
CA LEU A 266 -13.02 -8.34 -30.38
C LEU A 266 -12.62 -7.07 -29.62
N SER A 267 -11.69 -6.27 -30.16
CA SER A 267 -11.31 -4.98 -29.58
C SER A 267 -12.50 -4.01 -29.55
N LEU A 268 -13.29 -3.96 -30.62
CA LEU A 268 -14.52 -3.17 -30.67
C LEU A 268 -15.60 -3.67 -29.71
N GLU A 269 -15.73 -4.99 -29.53
CA GLU A 269 -16.65 -5.53 -28.52
C GLU A 269 -16.22 -5.15 -27.11
N ILE A 270 -14.93 -5.22 -26.79
CA ILE A 270 -14.38 -4.76 -25.50
C ILE A 270 -14.66 -3.27 -25.29
N SER A 271 -14.48 -2.44 -26.31
CA SER A 271 -14.68 -0.98 -26.19
C SER A 271 -16.12 -0.60 -25.85
N LYS A 272 -17.12 -1.37 -26.29
CA LYS A 272 -18.53 -1.14 -25.92
C LYS A 272 -18.79 -1.26 -24.41
N TYR A 273 -17.95 -2.03 -23.70
CA TYR A 273 -18.05 -2.24 -22.26
C TYR A 273 -17.03 -1.42 -21.47
N ALA A 274 -16.29 -0.50 -22.10
CA ALA A 274 -15.19 0.22 -21.46
C ALA A 274 -15.61 0.95 -20.18
N ASP A 275 -16.76 1.62 -20.18
CA ASP A 275 -17.29 2.33 -19.01
C ASP A 275 -17.66 1.35 -17.89
N VAL A 276 -18.35 0.25 -18.20
CA VAL A 276 -18.72 -0.79 -17.23
C VAL A 276 -17.48 -1.46 -16.64
N LEU A 277 -16.49 -1.80 -17.47
CA LEU A 277 -15.23 -2.39 -17.01
C LEU A 277 -14.46 -1.44 -16.10
N THR A 278 -14.41 -0.16 -16.45
CA THR A 278 -13.75 0.87 -15.64
C THR A 278 -14.47 1.03 -14.29
N ALA A 279 -15.80 1.13 -14.28
CA ALA A 279 -16.60 1.21 -13.06
C ALA A 279 -16.39 -0.04 -12.18
N ASN A 280 -16.36 -1.24 -12.77
CA ASN A 280 -16.10 -2.48 -12.05
C ASN A 280 -14.69 -2.54 -11.46
N CYS A 281 -13.66 -2.05 -12.18
CA CYS A 281 -12.32 -1.93 -11.66
C CYS A 281 -12.26 -0.97 -10.45
N GLU A 282 -12.98 0.15 -10.52
CA GLU A 282 -13.10 1.09 -9.40
C GLU A 282 -13.80 0.46 -8.19
N LYS A 283 -14.89 -0.28 -8.40
CA LYS A 283 -15.61 -1.01 -7.34
C LYS A 283 -14.74 -2.11 -6.72
N MET A 284 -13.96 -2.85 -7.52
CA MET A 284 -12.99 -3.84 -7.03
C MET A 284 -11.91 -3.17 -6.16
N GLY A 285 -11.37 -2.04 -6.58
CA GLY A 285 -10.42 -1.25 -5.81
C GLY A 285 -10.99 -0.74 -4.50
N ALA A 286 -12.24 -0.26 -4.52
CA ALA A 286 -12.95 0.22 -3.34
C ALA A 286 -13.22 -0.92 -2.33
N LEU A 287 -13.60 -2.10 -2.81
CA LEU A 287 -13.77 -3.29 -1.95
C LEU A 287 -12.44 -3.72 -1.32
N ASP A 288 -11.35 -3.77 -2.10
CA ASP A 288 -10.02 -4.12 -1.60
C ASP A 288 -9.57 -3.13 -0.51
N LEU A 289 -9.74 -1.82 -0.73
CA LEU A 289 -9.41 -0.79 0.25
C LEU A 289 -10.29 -0.87 1.51
N ALA A 290 -11.59 -1.10 1.36
CA ALA A 290 -12.50 -1.25 2.49
C ALA A 290 -12.16 -2.49 3.33
N MET A 291 -11.85 -3.62 2.67
CA MET A 291 -11.37 -4.84 3.35
C MET A 291 -10.04 -4.59 4.06
N ALA A 292 -9.08 -3.90 3.44
CA ALA A 292 -7.80 -3.57 4.05
C ALA A 292 -7.97 -2.68 5.29
N LYS A 293 -8.85 -1.65 5.25
CA LYS A 293 -9.21 -0.82 6.40
C LYS A 293 -9.85 -1.65 7.53
N ALA A 294 -10.76 -2.58 7.19
CA ALA A 294 -11.43 -3.43 8.16
C ALA A 294 -10.44 -4.42 8.82
N ILE A 295 -9.61 -5.08 8.04
CA ILE A 295 -8.59 -6.01 8.54
C ILE A 295 -7.59 -5.28 9.45
N TYR A 296 -7.17 -4.07 9.05
CA TYR A 296 -6.33 -3.21 9.86
C TYR A 296 -7.02 -2.88 11.20
N ALA A 297 -8.28 -2.47 11.18
CA ALA A 297 -9.04 -2.14 12.38
C ALA A 297 -9.16 -3.33 13.34
N ILE A 298 -9.42 -4.54 12.81
CA ILE A 298 -9.53 -5.77 13.59
C ILE A 298 -8.19 -6.17 14.20
N SER A 299 -7.13 -6.20 13.37
CA SER A 299 -5.81 -6.69 13.82
C SER A 299 -5.11 -5.77 14.84
N HIS A 300 -5.53 -4.50 14.92
CA HIS A 300 -4.97 -3.52 15.85
C HIS A 300 -5.98 -3.06 16.92
N ASP A 301 -7.11 -3.75 17.10
CA ASP A 301 -8.15 -3.38 18.06
C ASP A 301 -8.52 -1.90 17.97
N CYS A 302 -8.76 -1.42 16.73
CA CYS A 302 -9.17 -0.05 16.49
C CYS A 302 -10.68 0.12 16.70
N VAL A 303 -11.08 1.32 17.12
CA VAL A 303 -12.49 1.66 17.31
C VAL A 303 -12.95 2.71 16.32
N ARG A 304 -14.24 2.72 16.03
CA ARG A 304 -14.88 3.78 15.26
C ARG A 304 -14.83 5.09 16.06
N PRO A 305 -14.24 6.18 15.51
CA PRO A 305 -14.26 7.48 16.17
C PRO A 305 -15.68 8.10 16.09
N GLU A 306 -16.07 8.78 17.15
CA GLU A 306 -17.25 9.66 17.16
C GLU A 306 -16.87 10.99 16.49
N ILE A 307 -17.69 11.44 15.55
CA ILE A 307 -17.48 12.72 14.86
C ILE A 307 -18.24 13.81 15.60
N ALA A 308 -17.49 14.80 16.12
CA ALA A 308 -18.01 15.94 16.86
C ALA A 308 -18.21 17.15 15.95
N ASP A 309 -19.24 17.94 16.24
CA ASP A 309 -19.46 19.23 15.57
C ASP A 309 -18.48 20.29 16.07
N GLU A 310 -18.12 20.24 17.37
CA GLU A 310 -17.14 21.11 17.97
C GLU A 310 -15.71 20.72 17.55
N HIS A 311 -14.80 21.68 17.58
CA HIS A 311 -13.38 21.43 17.34
C HIS A 311 -12.72 20.86 18.61
N VAL A 312 -12.71 19.53 18.73
CA VAL A 312 -12.18 18.79 19.89
C VAL A 312 -11.42 17.56 19.44
N VAL A 313 -10.49 17.09 20.27
CA VAL A 313 -9.81 15.81 20.15
C VAL A 313 -9.82 15.15 21.53
N GLU A 314 -10.66 14.14 21.71
CA GLU A 314 -10.79 13.39 22.94
C GLU A 314 -10.42 11.95 22.68
N ILE A 315 -9.45 11.42 23.42
CA ILE A 315 -8.87 10.10 23.25
C ILE A 315 -8.84 9.41 24.61
N GLU A 316 -9.46 8.24 24.72
CA GLU A 316 -9.36 7.35 25.88
C GLU A 316 -8.51 6.15 25.50
N ASP A 317 -7.43 5.90 26.28
CA ASP A 317 -6.51 4.76 26.12
C ASP A 317 -6.00 4.61 24.67
N GLY A 318 -5.56 5.72 24.08
CA GLY A 318 -5.03 5.75 22.73
C GLY A 318 -3.63 5.14 22.63
N ARG A 319 -3.35 4.54 21.48
CA ARG A 319 -2.07 3.88 21.18
C ARG A 319 -1.47 4.43 19.88
N ASN A 320 -0.18 4.71 19.89
CA ASN A 320 0.54 5.01 18.65
C ASN A 320 1.14 3.70 18.13
N LEU A 321 0.57 3.15 17.06
CA LEU A 321 0.91 1.81 16.58
C LEU A 321 2.36 1.67 16.16
N GLN A 322 2.95 2.68 15.51
CA GLN A 322 4.36 2.66 15.14
C GLN A 322 5.27 2.53 16.37
N VAL A 323 4.97 3.31 17.43
CA VAL A 323 5.72 3.25 18.68
C VAL A 323 5.44 1.94 19.42
N GLU A 324 4.19 1.46 19.42
CA GLU A 324 3.81 0.19 20.01
C GLU A 324 4.59 -0.98 19.39
N ASP A 325 4.72 -1.03 18.07
CA ASP A 325 5.47 -2.06 17.36
C ASP A 325 6.98 -1.98 17.66
N ILE A 326 7.55 -0.76 17.71
CA ILE A 326 8.94 -0.57 18.13
C ILE A 326 9.17 -1.05 19.57
N LEU A 327 8.25 -0.77 20.50
CA LEU A 327 8.36 -1.22 21.88
C LEU A 327 8.20 -2.74 21.98
N LYS A 328 7.25 -3.31 21.27
CA LYS A 328 6.97 -4.75 21.23
C LYS A 328 8.19 -5.53 20.68
N SER A 329 8.84 -5.04 19.64
CA SER A 329 10.07 -5.64 19.09
C SER A 329 11.23 -5.63 20.10
N LYS A 330 11.21 -4.70 21.08
CA LYS A 330 12.18 -4.60 22.19
C LYS A 330 11.71 -5.31 23.45
N GLY A 331 10.62 -6.08 23.41
CA GLY A 331 10.04 -6.78 24.57
C GLY A 331 9.42 -5.85 25.63
N LYS A 332 9.09 -4.60 25.24
CA LYS A 332 8.47 -3.60 26.13
C LYS A 332 6.98 -3.48 25.83
N LYS A 333 6.20 -3.10 26.86
CA LYS A 333 4.76 -2.82 26.70
C LYS A 333 4.55 -1.34 26.41
N TYR A 334 3.59 -1.04 25.54
CA TYR A 334 3.08 0.31 25.34
C TYR A 334 2.13 0.69 26.49
N CYS A 335 2.22 1.93 26.97
CA CYS A 335 1.27 2.48 27.94
C CYS A 335 0.27 3.37 27.19
N PRO A 336 -1.02 3.01 27.15
CA PRO A 336 -2.04 3.82 26.50
C PRO A 336 -2.15 5.22 27.13
N VAL A 337 -2.46 6.22 26.30
CA VAL A 337 -2.53 7.63 26.70
C VAL A 337 -3.96 8.13 26.49
N SER A 338 -4.49 8.81 27.54
CA SER A 338 -5.77 9.51 27.46
C SER A 338 -5.52 11.01 27.48
N ILE A 339 -6.17 11.75 26.56
CA ILE A 339 -6.03 13.20 26.45
C ILE A 339 -7.32 13.80 25.88
N SER A 340 -7.66 15.01 26.37
CA SER A 340 -8.79 15.80 25.88
C SER A 340 -8.29 17.20 25.54
N LEU A 341 -8.43 17.58 24.27
CA LEU A 341 -7.97 18.84 23.71
C LEU A 341 -9.17 19.59 23.09
N LYS A 342 -9.18 20.90 23.28
CA LYS A 342 -10.12 21.84 22.68
C LYS A 342 -9.37 23.09 22.22
N ASP A 343 -10.06 23.99 21.52
CA ASP A 343 -9.46 25.27 21.14
C ASP A 343 -8.81 25.97 22.35
N GLY A 344 -7.60 26.46 22.14
CA GLY A 344 -6.70 27.03 23.13
C GLY A 344 -5.37 26.29 23.19
N VAL A 345 -4.62 26.51 24.26
CA VAL A 345 -3.29 25.94 24.45
C VAL A 345 -3.27 24.96 25.60
N THR A 346 -2.79 23.75 25.31
CA THR A 346 -2.46 22.73 26.31
C THR A 346 -0.94 22.56 26.32
N CYS A 347 -0.31 22.66 27.51
CA CYS A 347 1.11 22.36 27.67
C CYS A 347 1.30 21.02 28.38
N ILE A 348 2.23 20.20 27.88
CA ILE A 348 2.67 18.97 28.57
C ILE A 348 4.07 19.22 29.14
N THR A 349 4.19 19.06 30.47
CA THR A 349 5.43 19.17 31.21
C THR A 349 5.88 17.82 31.77
N GLY A 350 7.07 17.77 32.37
CA GLY A 350 7.62 16.57 33.01
C GLY A 350 8.93 16.08 32.39
N ALA A 351 9.51 15.02 32.96
CA ALA A 351 10.82 14.51 32.59
C ALA A 351 10.89 13.94 31.16
N ASN A 352 12.05 14.09 30.51
CA ASN A 352 12.34 13.59 29.15
C ASN A 352 12.56 12.07 29.13
N MET A 353 11.50 11.28 29.25
CA MET A 353 11.59 9.82 29.13
C MET A 353 10.58 9.23 28.13
N GLY A 354 10.18 9.99 27.12
CA GLY A 354 9.42 9.50 25.96
C GLY A 354 7.89 9.65 26.04
N GLY A 355 7.30 10.03 27.19
CA GLY A 355 5.84 10.17 27.30
C GLY A 355 5.27 11.41 26.58
N LYS A 356 5.98 12.56 26.63
CA LYS A 356 5.54 13.83 26.05
C LYS A 356 5.39 13.75 24.54
N THR A 357 6.46 13.39 23.84
CA THR A 357 6.49 13.27 22.37
C THR A 357 5.51 12.19 21.86
N ILE A 358 5.35 11.08 22.61
CA ILE A 358 4.39 10.03 22.24
C ILE A 358 2.96 10.57 22.34
N SER A 359 2.63 11.29 23.39
CA SER A 359 1.32 11.93 23.57
C SER A 359 1.04 12.96 22.47
N LEU A 360 2.06 13.74 22.09
CA LEU A 360 1.99 14.70 20.99
C LEU A 360 1.69 13.98 19.65
N LYS A 361 2.46 12.94 19.33
CA LYS A 361 2.26 12.15 18.10
C LYS A 361 0.87 11.51 18.04
N LEU A 362 0.39 10.96 19.16
CA LEU A 362 -0.95 10.38 19.24
C LEU A 362 -2.05 11.42 19.00
N SER A 363 -1.88 12.63 19.56
CA SER A 363 -2.82 13.74 19.38
C SER A 363 -2.93 14.23 17.93
N GLY A 364 -1.93 13.97 17.11
CA GLY A 364 -1.98 14.19 15.65
C GLY A 364 -2.47 12.97 14.87
N GLN A 365 -2.07 11.77 15.30
CA GLN A 365 -2.42 10.52 14.60
C GLN A 365 -3.93 10.27 14.57
N VAL A 366 -4.61 10.40 15.72
CA VAL A 366 -6.05 10.09 15.84
C VAL A 366 -6.89 10.98 14.94
N PRO A 367 -6.80 12.34 14.97
CA PRO A 367 -7.59 13.17 14.09
C PRO A 367 -7.24 12.99 12.60
N ILE A 368 -5.96 12.78 12.26
CA ILE A 368 -5.57 12.50 10.88
C ILE A 368 -6.22 11.20 10.39
N LEU A 369 -6.10 10.10 11.12
CA LEU A 369 -6.72 8.82 10.76
C LEU A 369 -8.24 8.97 10.61
N THR A 370 -8.88 9.65 11.56
CA THR A 370 -10.32 9.92 11.50
C THR A 370 -10.70 10.63 10.21
N GLN A 371 -9.99 11.71 9.85
CA GLN A 371 -10.29 12.48 8.63
C GLN A 371 -9.95 11.75 7.33
N TYR A 372 -9.14 10.69 7.37
CA TYR A 372 -8.95 9.79 6.24
C TYR A 372 -9.94 8.60 6.23
N GLY A 373 -10.93 8.59 7.13
CA GLY A 373 -11.97 7.56 7.20
C GLY A 373 -11.44 6.21 7.70
N PHE A 374 -10.51 6.23 8.66
CA PHE A 374 -10.02 5.05 9.35
C PHE A 374 -10.62 4.92 10.75
N PHE A 375 -10.72 3.70 11.25
CA PHE A 375 -10.86 3.46 12.67
C PHE A 375 -9.53 3.76 13.38
N VAL A 376 -9.59 4.14 14.63
CA VAL A 376 -8.45 4.66 15.39
C VAL A 376 -8.04 3.72 16.52
N PRO A 377 -6.74 3.58 16.81
CA PRO A 377 -6.22 2.71 17.86
C PRO A 377 -6.41 3.33 19.25
N ALA A 378 -7.62 3.27 19.77
CA ALA A 378 -8.00 3.80 21.07
C ALA A 378 -9.14 2.95 21.64
N LYS A 379 -9.43 3.11 22.94
CA LYS A 379 -10.64 2.54 23.55
C LYS A 379 -11.88 3.33 23.19
N LYS A 380 -11.74 4.68 23.13
CA LYS A 380 -12.74 5.62 22.61
C LYS A 380 -12.03 6.84 22.01
N ALA A 381 -12.61 7.41 20.98
CA ALA A 381 -12.17 8.67 20.42
C ALA A 381 -13.37 9.50 19.94
N ARG A 382 -13.32 10.82 20.21
CA ARG A 382 -14.28 11.81 19.72
C ARG A 382 -13.50 12.95 19.08
N VAL A 383 -13.76 13.21 17.79
CA VAL A 383 -12.91 14.09 16.97
C VAL A 383 -13.78 15.04 16.17
N GLY A 384 -13.52 16.33 16.30
CA GLY A 384 -14.02 17.37 15.41
C GLY A 384 -13.07 17.58 14.23
N LEU A 385 -13.61 17.79 13.03
CA LEU A 385 -12.79 17.93 11.83
C LEU A 385 -11.96 19.23 11.87
N SER A 386 -10.74 19.11 11.36
CA SER A 386 -9.76 20.20 11.28
C SER A 386 -9.47 20.59 9.84
N ASN A 387 -9.17 21.87 9.61
CA ASN A 387 -8.75 22.37 8.29
C ASN A 387 -7.25 22.16 8.02
N TYR A 388 -6.45 22.07 9.11
CA TYR A 388 -5.01 22.01 9.05
C TYR A 388 -4.45 21.33 10.30
N ILE A 389 -3.55 20.36 10.12
CA ILE A 389 -2.89 19.66 11.22
C ILE A 389 -1.40 19.65 10.95
N GLN A 390 -0.61 20.26 11.83
CA GLN A 390 0.83 20.31 11.67
C GLN A 390 1.56 19.97 12.96
N MET A 391 2.72 19.36 12.78
CA MET A 391 3.58 18.95 13.88
C MET A 391 4.99 19.48 13.66
N LEU A 392 5.51 20.19 14.66
CA LEU A 392 6.88 20.64 14.75
C LEU A 392 7.62 19.78 15.77
N ILE A 393 8.50 18.92 15.29
CA ILE A 393 9.44 18.16 16.14
C ILE A 393 10.84 18.60 15.79
N GLY A 394 11.61 19.03 16.81
CA GLY A 394 13.00 19.43 16.64
C GLY A 394 13.85 18.29 16.07
N ASP A 395 14.44 18.50 14.91
CA ASP A 395 15.30 17.50 14.26
C ASP A 395 16.76 17.74 14.68
N SER A 396 17.27 16.88 15.54
CA SER A 396 18.69 16.92 15.94
C SER A 396 19.66 16.58 14.79
N GLN A 397 19.16 16.27 13.59
CA GLN A 397 19.93 15.81 12.42
C GLN A 397 19.96 16.81 11.24
N SER A 398 19.43 18.02 11.36
CA SER A 398 19.35 19.00 10.26
C SER A 398 20.68 19.68 9.86
N VAL A 399 21.81 19.04 10.14
CA VAL A 399 23.16 19.52 9.74
C VAL A 399 23.31 19.62 8.20
N GLU A 400 22.51 18.91 7.44
CA GLU A 400 22.59 18.87 5.97
C GLU A 400 22.15 20.17 5.26
N ARG A 401 21.39 21.07 5.92
CA ARG A 401 20.90 22.33 5.32
C ARG A 401 21.75 23.55 5.62
N GLY A 402 22.82 23.43 6.39
CA GLY A 402 23.74 24.55 6.69
C GLY A 402 23.17 25.65 7.60
N LEU A 403 21.95 25.50 8.09
CA LEU A 403 21.32 26.33 9.13
C LEU A 403 21.59 25.70 10.51
N SER A 404 21.72 26.54 11.56
CA SER A 404 21.69 26.02 12.92
C SER A 404 20.34 25.33 13.17
N SER A 405 20.31 24.32 14.04
CA SER A 405 19.04 23.61 14.39
C SER A 405 17.92 24.58 14.78
N PHE A 406 18.25 25.63 15.49
CA PHE A 406 17.33 26.71 15.88
C PHE A 406 16.77 27.50 14.67
N GLY A 407 17.62 27.82 13.68
CA GLY A 407 17.16 28.53 12.47
C GLY A 407 16.15 27.74 11.66
N SER A 408 16.40 26.44 11.46
CA SER A 408 15.47 25.55 10.76
C SER A 408 14.14 25.39 11.51
N GLU A 409 14.20 25.31 12.84
CA GLU A 409 13.00 25.24 13.69
C GLU A 409 12.14 26.51 13.58
N MET A 410 12.76 27.70 13.55
CA MET A 410 12.04 28.97 13.38
C MET A 410 11.44 29.13 11.99
N GLU A 411 12.12 28.65 10.94
CA GLU A 411 11.60 28.67 9.58
C GLU A 411 10.35 27.76 9.47
N GLU A 412 10.43 26.56 10.01
CA GLU A 412 9.30 25.61 10.02
C GLU A 412 8.13 26.15 10.86
N LEU A 413 8.40 26.72 12.04
CA LEU A 413 7.37 27.38 12.87
C LEU A 413 6.68 28.50 12.10
N LYS A 414 7.45 29.35 11.41
CA LYS A 414 6.90 30.43 10.60
C LYS A 414 5.96 29.87 9.53
N GLU A 415 6.38 28.82 8.79
CA GLU A 415 5.55 28.18 7.78
C GLU A 415 4.23 27.66 8.36
N ILE A 416 4.29 27.00 9.52
CA ILE A 416 3.11 26.48 10.23
C ILE A 416 2.15 27.63 10.61
N LEU A 417 2.66 28.72 11.14
CA LEU A 417 1.84 29.86 11.58
C LEU A 417 1.25 30.66 10.40
N ASP A 418 2.00 30.81 9.31
CA ASP A 418 1.55 31.50 8.10
C ASP A 418 0.41 30.73 7.39
N HIS A 419 0.38 29.41 7.48
CA HIS A 419 -0.68 28.57 6.90
C HIS A 419 -1.81 28.21 7.87
N GLY A 420 -1.69 28.58 9.14
CA GLY A 420 -2.71 28.33 10.16
C GLY A 420 -4.04 29.02 9.83
N VAL A 421 -5.11 28.25 9.84
CA VAL A 421 -6.49 28.68 9.59
C VAL A 421 -7.40 28.22 10.74
N ASP A 422 -8.63 28.71 10.78
CA ASP A 422 -9.60 28.28 11.78
C ASP A 422 -9.69 26.74 11.83
N ARG A 423 -9.87 26.20 13.03
CA ARG A 423 -9.89 24.75 13.28
C ARG A 423 -8.56 24.08 12.88
N SER A 424 -7.42 24.73 13.18
CA SER A 424 -6.10 24.11 13.04
C SER A 424 -5.70 23.34 14.30
N ILE A 425 -4.98 22.24 14.11
CA ILE A 425 -4.27 21.53 15.19
C ILE A 425 -2.78 21.79 15.02
N ILE A 426 -2.16 22.43 16.01
CA ILE A 426 -0.73 22.77 16.04
C ILE A 426 -0.06 22.00 17.18
N LEU A 427 0.86 21.14 16.83
CA LEU A 427 1.56 20.25 17.76
C LEU A 427 3.05 20.59 17.75
N ILE A 428 3.59 20.99 18.92
CA ILE A 428 4.98 21.48 19.01
C ILE A 428 5.73 20.73 20.10
N ASP A 429 6.86 20.11 19.72
CA ASP A 429 7.72 19.38 20.65
C ASP A 429 8.94 20.24 21.02
N GLU A 430 9.02 20.68 22.28
CA GLU A 430 10.17 21.34 22.94
C GLU A 430 10.79 22.51 22.16
N ILE A 431 9.97 23.46 21.70
CA ILE A 431 10.44 24.60 20.92
C ILE A 431 11.53 25.40 21.64
N ALA A 432 12.49 25.90 20.86
CA ALA A 432 13.59 26.75 21.31
C ALA A 432 14.51 26.08 22.36
N SER A 433 14.55 24.77 22.41
CA SER A 433 15.44 24.01 23.31
C SER A 433 16.93 24.17 22.94
N GLY A 434 17.22 24.53 21.69
CA GLY A 434 18.59 24.70 21.14
C GLY A 434 19.18 26.10 21.30
N THR A 435 18.53 27.05 22.01
CA THR A 435 19.00 28.43 22.19
C THR A 435 19.28 28.78 23.67
N ASN A 436 19.61 30.05 23.93
CA ASN A 436 19.76 30.54 25.31
C ASN A 436 18.47 30.31 26.10
N PRO A 437 18.52 29.68 27.30
CA PRO A 437 17.32 29.37 28.08
C PRO A 437 16.40 30.56 28.40
N VAL A 438 16.95 31.75 28.58
CA VAL A 438 16.17 32.97 28.86
C VAL A 438 15.40 33.44 27.62
N GLU A 439 16.07 33.40 26.46
CA GLU A 439 15.46 33.76 25.17
C GLU A 439 14.47 32.70 24.73
N GLY A 440 14.80 31.42 24.92
CA GLY A 440 13.93 30.26 24.62
C GLY A 440 12.62 30.34 25.43
N LEU A 441 12.71 30.62 26.73
CA LEU A 441 11.52 30.81 27.59
C LEU A 441 10.67 31.99 27.10
N ALA A 442 11.31 33.13 26.81
CA ALA A 442 10.60 34.33 26.36
C ALA A 442 9.87 34.08 25.03
N LEU A 443 10.53 33.41 24.09
CA LEU A 443 9.94 33.05 22.81
C LEU A 443 8.76 32.05 22.97
N THR A 444 8.94 31.03 23.80
CA THR A 444 7.88 30.03 24.08
C THR A 444 6.66 30.69 24.72
N ARG A 445 6.84 31.58 25.70
CA ARG A 445 5.74 32.33 26.30
C ARG A 445 5.00 33.22 25.29
N SER A 446 5.74 33.96 24.47
CA SER A 446 5.15 34.80 23.43
C SER A 446 4.38 33.99 22.39
N LEU A 447 4.86 32.81 22.03
CA LEU A 447 4.16 31.88 21.15
C LEU A 447 2.86 31.38 21.79
N VAL A 448 2.87 31.04 23.06
CA VAL A 448 1.67 30.62 23.82
C VAL A 448 0.64 31.77 23.86
N ASP A 449 1.07 32.98 24.17
CA ASP A 449 0.20 34.18 24.18
C ASP A 449 -0.42 34.46 22.79
N TYR A 450 0.31 34.14 21.73
CA TYR A 450 -0.18 34.27 20.37
C TYR A 450 -1.23 33.18 20.06
N LEU A 451 -0.95 31.92 20.40
CA LEU A 451 -1.79 30.77 20.07
C LEU A 451 -3.10 30.74 20.88
N ILE A 452 -3.11 31.24 22.13
CA ILE A 452 -4.33 31.36 22.95
C ILE A 452 -5.41 32.20 22.24
N LYS A 453 -4.99 33.22 21.46
CA LYS A 453 -5.89 34.11 20.74
C LYS A 453 -6.45 33.55 19.43
N LYS A 454 -6.03 32.34 19.07
CA LYS A 454 -6.42 31.69 17.81
C LYS A 454 -7.44 30.57 18.06
N PRO A 455 -8.36 30.32 17.12
CA PRO A 455 -9.29 29.18 17.19
C PRO A 455 -8.56 27.91 16.79
N TYR A 456 -7.52 27.55 17.50
CA TYR A 456 -6.66 26.40 17.25
C TYR A 456 -6.64 25.48 18.47
N ILE A 457 -6.57 24.20 18.25
CA ILE A 457 -6.09 23.25 19.25
C ILE A 457 -4.56 23.29 19.18
N SER A 458 -3.92 23.81 20.23
CA SER A 458 -2.46 23.87 20.32
C SER A 458 -1.97 23.00 21.47
N LEU A 459 -1.09 22.04 21.15
CA LEU A 459 -0.45 21.17 22.15
C LEU A 459 1.06 21.38 22.09
N ILE A 460 1.63 21.82 23.21
CA ILE A 460 3.06 22.15 23.30
C ILE A 460 3.69 21.33 24.40
N THR A 461 4.76 20.60 24.08
CA THR A 461 5.61 20.01 25.12
C THR A 461 6.72 21.01 25.50
N THR A 462 7.04 21.13 26.75
CA THR A 462 8.07 22.08 27.19
C THR A 462 8.72 21.65 28.50
N HIS A 463 9.98 22.07 28.68
CA HIS A 463 10.70 22.01 29.94
C HIS A 463 10.54 23.28 30.79
N PHE A 464 9.99 24.32 30.21
CA PHE A 464 9.80 25.61 30.90
C PHE A 464 8.48 25.59 31.70
N GLU A 465 8.53 25.12 32.93
CA GLU A 465 7.34 25.03 33.82
C GLU A 465 6.57 26.35 33.91
N THR A 466 7.28 27.48 33.94
CA THR A 466 6.67 28.82 34.07
C THR A 466 5.81 29.24 32.86
N VAL A 467 5.90 28.54 31.72
CA VAL A 467 5.01 28.75 30.55
C VAL A 467 3.58 28.35 30.90
N THR A 468 3.41 27.35 31.76
CA THR A 468 2.09 26.83 32.14
C THR A 468 1.33 27.76 33.10
N GLU A 469 2.00 28.81 33.64
CA GLU A 469 1.40 29.83 34.50
C GLU A 469 0.61 30.89 33.70
N THR A 470 0.72 30.86 32.36
CA THR A 470 -0.02 31.80 31.50
C THR A 470 -1.52 31.51 31.59
N GLU A 471 -2.32 32.58 31.83
CA GLU A 471 -3.77 32.45 31.96
C GLU A 471 -4.40 31.85 30.70
N GLY A 472 -5.29 30.89 30.86
CA GLY A 472 -5.93 30.19 29.75
C GLY A 472 -5.18 28.94 29.23
N VAL A 473 -3.99 28.62 29.74
CA VAL A 473 -3.24 27.41 29.43
C VAL A 473 -3.74 26.25 30.29
N VAL A 474 -4.01 25.11 29.65
CA VAL A 474 -4.25 23.83 30.33
C VAL A 474 -2.89 23.18 30.58
N ASN A 475 -2.54 22.98 31.85
CA ASN A 475 -1.31 22.28 32.22
C ASN A 475 -1.55 20.79 32.42
N MET A 476 -0.87 19.96 31.62
CA MET A 476 -0.83 18.51 31.78
C MET A 476 0.60 18.05 32.07
N GLN A 477 0.71 16.98 32.82
CA GLN A 477 2.00 16.41 33.17
C GLN A 477 2.01 14.90 33.01
N VAL A 478 3.16 14.36 32.55
CA VAL A 478 3.43 12.93 32.61
C VAL A 478 3.68 12.55 34.08
N LYS A 479 2.95 11.57 34.61
CA LYS A 479 3.05 11.14 36.01
C LYS A 479 4.46 10.72 36.44
N GLY A 480 5.24 10.15 35.53
CA GLY A 480 6.63 9.78 35.79
C GLY A 480 6.77 8.71 36.85
N LEU A 481 7.60 8.96 37.85
CA LEU A 481 7.84 8.06 38.97
C LEU A 481 6.99 8.42 40.22
N ALA A 482 5.98 9.28 40.10
CA ALA A 482 5.22 9.78 41.24
C ALA A 482 4.61 8.63 42.11
N ASP A 483 4.07 7.61 41.46
CA ASP A 483 3.42 6.45 42.12
C ASP A 483 4.37 5.27 42.27
N ALA A 484 5.68 5.40 42.00
CA ALA A 484 6.64 4.32 42.04
C ALA A 484 7.02 3.96 43.49
N ASP A 485 7.07 2.64 43.82
CA ASP A 485 7.68 2.20 45.06
C ASP A 485 9.21 2.33 44.97
N PHE A 486 9.70 3.45 45.49
CA PHE A 486 11.15 3.77 45.48
C PHE A 486 11.98 2.76 46.25
N ASN A 487 11.43 2.06 47.27
CA ASN A 487 12.15 1.04 48.03
C ASN A 487 12.39 -0.19 47.16
N LEU A 488 11.37 -0.64 46.45
CA LEU A 488 11.45 -1.77 45.55
C LEU A 488 12.34 -1.42 44.34
N LEU A 489 12.15 -0.27 43.75
CA LEU A 489 12.92 0.25 42.62
C LEU A 489 14.42 0.33 42.95
N ASN A 490 14.79 0.88 44.11
CA ASN A 490 16.18 0.97 44.56
C ASN A 490 16.81 -0.41 44.78
N ARG A 491 16.07 -1.39 45.29
CA ARG A 491 16.55 -2.79 45.48
C ARG A 491 16.84 -3.43 44.12
N GLU A 492 15.94 -3.30 43.12
CA GLU A 492 16.17 -3.85 41.78
C GLU A 492 17.37 -3.19 41.09
N ILE A 493 17.53 -1.87 41.20
CA ILE A 493 18.63 -1.12 40.62
C ILE A 493 19.99 -1.45 41.23
N GLN A 494 20.04 -1.75 42.51
CA GLN A 494 21.30 -2.01 43.26
C GLN A 494 22.11 -3.18 42.66
N TYR A 495 21.43 -4.20 42.12
CA TYR A 495 22.05 -5.41 41.55
C TYR A 495 22.13 -5.37 40.00
N ALA A 496 21.63 -4.32 39.38
CA ALA A 496 21.53 -4.20 37.93
C ALA A 496 22.76 -3.53 37.28
N ASN A 497 23.17 -4.00 36.10
CA ASN A 497 24.13 -3.32 35.26
C ASN A 497 23.55 -2.04 34.65
N ARG A 498 24.42 -1.20 33.99
CA ARG A 498 24.00 0.10 33.46
C ARG A 498 22.81 0.02 32.49
N ARG A 499 22.75 -1.00 31.61
CA ARG A 499 21.65 -1.17 30.63
C ARG A 499 20.37 -1.64 31.33
N GLU A 500 20.50 -2.54 32.27
CA GLU A 500 19.39 -3.05 33.07
C GLU A 500 18.75 -1.95 33.93
N ARG A 501 19.52 -1.03 34.50
CA ARG A 501 19.01 0.12 35.28
C ARG A 501 18.02 0.97 34.49
N ILE A 502 18.36 1.30 33.24
CA ILE A 502 17.47 2.07 32.36
C ILE A 502 16.15 1.30 32.11
N ASN A 503 16.24 -0.01 31.89
CA ASN A 503 15.06 -0.83 31.67
C ASN A 503 14.19 -0.94 32.93
N ILE A 504 14.81 -1.07 34.10
CA ILE A 504 14.11 -1.12 35.41
C ILE A 504 13.38 0.22 35.65
N ILE A 505 14.08 1.38 35.49
CA ILE A 505 13.45 2.69 35.65
C ILE A 505 12.26 2.82 34.68
N SER A 506 12.43 2.46 33.40
CA SER A 506 11.35 2.49 32.39
C SER A 506 10.13 1.64 32.78
N LYS A 507 10.32 0.54 33.52
CA LYS A 507 9.24 -0.35 33.98
C LYS A 507 8.38 0.30 35.08
N TYR A 508 8.96 1.18 35.87
CA TYR A 508 8.27 1.90 36.95
C TYR A 508 7.73 3.26 36.51
N MET A 509 8.06 3.73 35.30
CA MET A 509 7.52 4.98 34.76
C MET A 509 6.05 4.83 34.40
N ASP A 510 5.22 5.71 34.91
CA ASP A 510 3.83 5.90 34.49
C ASP A 510 3.76 7.01 33.44
N TYR A 511 3.46 6.62 32.19
CA TYR A 511 3.40 7.53 31.05
C TYR A 511 2.03 8.19 30.89
N ARG A 512 1.07 7.96 31.80
CA ARG A 512 -0.25 8.59 31.77
C ARG A 512 -0.13 10.07 32.06
N LEU A 513 -1.01 10.85 31.41
CA LEU A 513 -1.11 12.28 31.63
C LEU A 513 -2.05 12.58 32.81
N CYS A 514 -1.70 13.55 33.62
CA CYS A 514 -2.57 14.11 34.64
C CYS A 514 -2.67 15.64 34.48
N ARG A 515 -3.84 16.19 34.76
CA ARG A 515 -4.04 17.65 34.80
C ARG A 515 -3.49 18.18 36.11
N VAL A 516 -2.71 19.25 36.02
CA VAL A 516 -2.11 19.92 37.18
C VAL A 516 -2.95 21.15 37.50
N GLU A 517 -3.62 21.14 38.67
CA GLU A 517 -4.48 22.28 39.09
C GLU A 517 -3.76 23.26 40.01
N LYS A 518 -2.65 22.88 40.66
CA LYS A 518 -1.88 23.73 41.56
C LYS A 518 -0.38 23.64 41.32
N GLN A 519 0.30 24.78 41.40
CA GLN A 519 1.77 24.85 41.40
C GLN A 519 2.34 24.07 42.60
N GLY A 520 3.39 23.30 42.37
CA GLY A 520 4.20 22.65 43.41
C GLY A 520 4.07 21.12 43.52
N GLU A 521 3.16 20.49 42.79
CA GLU A 521 2.98 19.04 42.80
C GLU A 521 3.82 18.27 41.75
N VAL A 522 4.79 18.95 41.12
CA VAL A 522 5.59 18.37 40.04
C VAL A 522 6.65 17.45 40.61
N PRO A 523 6.64 16.12 40.26
CA PRO A 523 7.71 15.23 40.65
C PRO A 523 9.03 15.70 40.01
N LYS A 524 10.03 16.05 40.82
CA LYS A 524 11.38 16.41 40.36
C LYS A 524 12.18 15.13 40.08
N ASP A 525 11.77 14.33 39.10
CA ASP A 525 12.32 13.02 38.83
C ASP A 525 13.76 13.03 38.30
N ALA A 526 14.21 14.13 37.68
CA ALA A 526 15.52 14.20 37.01
C ALA A 526 16.69 13.87 37.97
N LEU A 527 16.70 14.44 39.17
CA LEU A 527 17.75 14.14 40.16
C LEU A 527 17.66 12.72 40.72
N ASN A 528 16.44 12.22 40.93
CA ASN A 528 16.21 10.84 41.38
C ASN A 528 16.70 9.85 40.32
N ILE A 529 16.37 10.08 39.06
CA ILE A 529 16.83 9.27 37.94
C ILE A 529 18.34 9.33 37.78
N ALA A 530 18.97 10.51 37.88
CA ALA A 530 20.41 10.67 37.82
C ALA A 530 21.11 9.87 38.94
N LYS A 531 20.56 9.94 40.16
CA LYS A 531 21.04 9.15 41.30
C LYS A 531 20.94 7.65 41.04
N MET A 532 19.81 7.17 40.54
CA MET A 532 19.56 5.76 40.20
C MET A 532 20.46 5.27 39.07
N LEU A 533 20.82 6.10 38.15
CA LEU A 533 21.78 5.79 37.06
C LEU A 533 23.23 5.76 37.55
N GLY A 534 23.52 6.17 38.78
CA GLY A 534 24.82 6.04 39.42
C GLY A 534 25.65 7.33 39.37
N ILE A 535 25.04 8.49 39.17
CA ILE A 535 25.71 9.79 39.39
C ILE A 535 26.06 9.93 40.89
N SER A 536 27.27 10.40 41.20
CA SER A 536 27.76 10.51 42.56
C SER A 536 26.81 11.32 43.47
N SER A 537 26.66 10.86 44.70
CA SER A 537 25.80 11.56 45.66
C SER A 537 26.27 12.98 45.94
N GLU A 538 27.57 13.26 45.80
CA GLU A 538 28.15 14.61 45.95
C GLU A 538 27.62 15.57 44.89
N ILE A 539 27.53 15.13 43.62
CA ILE A 539 26.95 15.93 42.52
C ILE A 539 25.46 16.15 42.75
N ILE A 540 24.73 15.11 43.14
CA ILE A 540 23.28 15.19 43.38
C ILE A 540 22.95 16.15 44.53
N GLU A 541 23.66 16.04 45.66
CA GLU A 541 23.47 16.97 46.81
C GLU A 541 23.93 18.40 46.47
N GLY A 542 24.99 18.51 45.64
CA GLY A 542 25.40 19.79 45.11
C GLY A 542 24.30 20.45 44.27
N ALA A 543 23.69 19.67 43.33
CA ALA A 543 22.62 20.17 42.46
C ALA A 543 21.36 20.61 43.25
N LYS A 544 21.01 19.90 44.32
CA LYS A 544 19.87 20.29 45.18
C LYS A 544 20.00 21.73 45.76
N LYS A 545 21.24 22.23 45.98
CA LYS A 545 21.47 23.57 46.48
C LYS A 545 21.12 24.66 45.48
N TYR A 546 21.11 24.34 44.19
CA TYR A 546 20.80 25.28 43.09
C TYR A 546 19.33 25.18 42.64
N ILE A 547 18.58 24.25 43.13
CA ILE A 547 17.13 24.16 42.88
C ILE A 547 16.43 24.96 43.98
N LYS A 548 15.94 26.14 43.60
CA LYS A 548 15.12 27.00 44.46
C LYS A 548 13.67 26.58 44.41
#